data_e0e2c2c38ffc5f46f82c9e7530bc1a8b
#
_entry.id   e0e2c2c38ffc5f46f82c9e7530bc1a8b
#
_cell.length_a   1.000
_cell.length_b   1.000
_cell.length_c   1.000
_cell.angle_alpha   90.00
_cell.angle_beta   90.00
_cell.angle_gamma   90.00
#
_symmetry.space_group_name_H-M   'P 1'
#
loop_
_entity.id
_entity.type
_entity.pdbx_description
1 polymer ?
#
loop_
_entity_poly.entity_id
_entity_poly.type
_entity_poly.pdbx_seq_one_letter_code
_entity_poly.pdbx_strand_id
1 'polypeptide(L)'
;GAIRNLLKEGLKHLHRSSWPGVQALQQLAGLGDRPLVADDIGFQLAPRINAVGRIGDPVLVVDLLTAEDQDQAYELGRRCDVLNRQRRDLCDAIEAEAIALLDSDPSPLPPFVLLAQSHWHHGVIGIVAARLVERYQRPAALLAADGDGFMRASVRAPEGFAVDEALKHC
;
A
#
# COMPACT_ATOMS: atom_id res chain seq x y z
N GLY A 1 -28.02 10.51 -3.87
CA GLY A 1 -28.70 9.24 -3.85
C GLY A 1 -28.43 8.44 -2.58
N ALA A 2 -29.11 7.32 -2.42
CA ALA A 2 -29.09 6.46 -1.22
C ALA A 2 -27.68 6.06 -0.76
N ILE A 3 -26.78 5.69 -1.70
CA ILE A 3 -25.39 5.28 -1.41
C ILE A 3 -24.63 6.42 -0.73
N ARG A 4 -24.78 7.67 -1.18
CA ARG A 4 -24.10 8.82 -0.57
C ARG A 4 -24.57 9.06 0.86
N ASN A 5 -25.85 8.85 1.16
CA ASN A 5 -26.39 8.98 2.51
C ASN A 5 -25.89 7.85 3.40
N LEU A 6 -25.87 6.61 2.93
CA LEU A 6 -25.33 5.48 3.66
C LEU A 6 -23.85 5.70 4.03
N LEU A 7 -23.06 6.21 3.09
CA LEU A 7 -21.63 6.51 3.31
C LEU A 7 -21.44 7.60 4.37
N LYS A 8 -22.27 8.68 4.34
CA LYS A 8 -22.22 9.74 5.35
C LYS A 8 -22.57 9.22 6.74
N GLU A 9 -23.60 8.39 6.85
CA GLU A 9 -23.97 7.80 8.14
C GLU A 9 -22.91 6.82 8.63
N GLY A 10 -22.36 5.99 7.74
CA GLY A 10 -21.25 5.09 8.07
C GLY A 10 -20.02 5.83 8.62
N LEU A 11 -19.64 6.97 8.01
CA LEU A 11 -18.54 7.81 8.49
C LEU A 11 -18.79 8.41 9.86
N LYS A 12 -20.03 8.82 10.17
CA LYS A 12 -20.42 9.31 11.51
C LYS A 12 -20.34 8.21 12.55
N HIS A 13 -20.79 6.99 12.21
CA HIS A 13 -20.69 5.83 13.09
C HIS A 13 -19.24 5.44 13.35
N LEU A 14 -18.41 5.42 12.31
CA LEU A 14 -16.99 5.14 12.43
C LEU A 14 -16.28 6.15 13.32
N HIS A 15 -16.57 7.44 13.13
CA HIS A 15 -16.00 8.53 13.95
C HIS A 15 -16.34 8.36 15.44
N ARG A 16 -17.57 7.92 15.74
CA ARG A 16 -18.06 7.71 17.11
C ARG A 16 -17.94 6.27 17.60
N SER A 17 -17.12 5.47 16.90
CA SER A 17 -16.95 4.06 17.24
C SER A 17 -16.47 3.91 18.68
N SER A 18 -17.10 3.01 19.42
CA SER A 18 -16.65 2.58 20.76
C SER A 18 -15.62 1.45 20.69
N TRP A 19 -15.28 0.95 19.52
CA TRP A 19 -14.32 -0.15 19.35
C TRP A 19 -12.91 0.36 19.58
N PRO A 20 -12.18 -0.21 20.58
CA PRO A 20 -10.84 0.26 20.94
C PRO A 20 -9.86 0.31 19.75
N GLY A 21 -9.87 -0.73 18.89
CA GLY A 21 -9.00 -0.78 17.72
C GLY A 21 -9.26 0.33 16.70
N VAL A 22 -10.52 0.70 16.49
CA VAL A 22 -10.88 1.82 15.60
C VAL A 22 -10.46 3.15 16.21
N GLN A 23 -10.66 3.34 17.51
CA GLN A 23 -10.24 4.55 18.22
C GLN A 23 -8.72 4.69 18.21
N ALA A 24 -7.98 3.60 18.44
CA ALA A 24 -6.51 3.59 18.37
C ALA A 24 -6.00 4.01 16.98
N LEU A 25 -6.60 3.48 15.90
CA LEU A 25 -6.25 3.88 14.53
C LEU A 25 -6.51 5.36 14.27
N GLN A 26 -7.66 5.90 14.70
CA GLN A 26 -8.01 7.31 14.54
C GLN A 26 -7.04 8.22 15.31
N GLN A 27 -6.70 7.86 16.55
CA GLN A 27 -5.76 8.58 17.38
C GLN A 27 -4.36 8.62 16.78
N LEU A 28 -3.84 7.47 16.34
CA LEU A 28 -2.54 7.33 15.70
C LEU A 28 -2.45 8.02 14.33
N ALA A 29 -3.59 8.15 13.67
CA ALA A 29 -3.70 8.91 12.42
C ALA A 29 -3.80 10.43 12.65
N GLY A 30 -3.94 10.91 13.91
CA GLY A 30 -4.06 12.32 14.23
C GLY A 30 -5.36 12.95 13.76
N LEU A 31 -6.45 12.16 13.66
CA LEU A 31 -7.70 12.64 13.09
C LEU A 31 -8.52 13.51 14.06
N GLY A 32 -8.23 13.42 15.36
CA GLY A 32 -8.87 14.24 16.39
C GLY A 32 -10.39 14.06 16.46
N ASP A 33 -11.08 15.08 16.98
CA ASP A 33 -12.53 15.07 17.21
C ASP A 33 -13.35 15.58 16.00
N ARG A 34 -12.69 15.92 14.89
CA ARG A 34 -13.40 16.35 13.69
C ARG A 34 -14.13 15.20 13.00
N PRO A 35 -15.28 15.45 12.35
CA PRO A 35 -15.95 14.42 11.57
C PRO A 35 -15.03 13.81 10.50
N LEU A 36 -15.07 12.49 10.37
CA LEU A 36 -14.32 11.77 9.34
C LEU A 36 -14.88 12.05 7.94
N VAL A 37 -13.98 12.11 6.97
CA VAL A 37 -14.31 12.13 5.54
C VAL A 37 -13.76 10.87 4.87
N ALA A 38 -14.22 10.58 3.65
CA ALA A 38 -13.81 9.38 2.92
C ALA A 38 -12.29 9.31 2.72
N ASP A 39 -11.64 10.45 2.50
CA ASP A 39 -10.19 10.57 2.34
C ASP A 39 -9.41 10.16 3.59
N ASP A 40 -9.96 10.36 4.79
CA ASP A 40 -9.33 9.89 6.02
C ASP A 40 -9.22 8.37 6.04
N ILE A 41 -10.26 7.67 5.56
CA ILE A 41 -10.20 6.21 5.46
C ILE A 41 -9.16 5.82 4.41
N GLY A 42 -9.24 6.39 3.22
CA GLY A 42 -8.38 6.02 2.08
C GLY A 42 -6.90 6.33 2.31
N PHE A 43 -6.59 7.46 2.91
CA PHE A 43 -5.23 7.99 3.01
C PHE A 43 -4.63 7.95 4.41
N GLN A 44 -5.44 7.77 5.47
CA GLN A 44 -4.95 7.74 6.84
C GLN A 44 -5.14 6.36 7.51
N LEU A 45 -6.34 5.80 7.51
CA LEU A 45 -6.62 4.55 8.23
C LEU A 45 -6.22 3.31 7.41
N ALA A 46 -6.74 3.18 6.20
CA ALA A 46 -6.50 2.02 5.34
C ALA A 46 -5.03 1.74 5.04
N PRO A 47 -4.15 2.74 4.82
CA PRO A 47 -2.73 2.47 4.60
C PRO A 47 -2.03 1.77 5.77
N ARG A 48 -2.43 2.02 7.02
CA ARG A 48 -1.90 1.36 8.21
C ARG A 48 -2.28 -0.12 8.25
N ILE A 49 -3.53 -0.43 7.91
CA ILE A 49 -4.05 -1.80 7.82
C ILE A 49 -3.39 -2.54 6.65
N ASN A 50 -3.39 -1.93 5.48
CA ASN A 50 -2.86 -2.53 4.26
C ASN A 50 -1.34 -2.80 4.30
N ALA A 51 -0.58 -1.98 5.05
CA ALA A 51 0.85 -2.18 5.21
C ALA A 51 1.17 -3.50 5.92
N VAL A 52 0.36 -3.87 6.92
CA VAL A 52 0.53 -5.12 7.66
C VAL A 52 0.45 -6.33 6.73
N GLY A 53 -0.54 -6.40 5.84
CA GLY A 53 -0.68 -7.50 4.88
C GLY A 53 0.39 -7.52 3.78
N ARG A 54 1.20 -6.47 3.66
CA ARG A 54 2.29 -6.38 2.67
C ARG A 54 3.66 -6.78 3.21
N ILE A 55 3.96 -6.40 4.46
CA ILE A 55 5.30 -6.54 5.04
C ILE A 55 5.30 -7.13 6.45
N GLY A 56 4.15 -7.57 6.96
CA GLY A 56 3.98 -8.15 8.28
C GLY A 56 2.98 -9.30 8.30
N ASP A 57 2.58 -9.71 9.51
CA ASP A 57 1.58 -10.75 9.70
C ASP A 57 0.17 -10.14 9.77
N PRO A 58 -0.77 -10.51 8.86
CA PRO A 58 -2.14 -10.01 8.85
C PRO A 58 -2.92 -10.25 10.15
N VAL A 59 -2.55 -11.24 10.96
CA VAL A 59 -3.17 -11.52 12.27
C VAL A 59 -3.13 -10.30 13.17
N LEU A 60 -2.08 -9.47 13.08
CA LEU A 60 -1.98 -8.20 13.81
C LEU A 60 -3.20 -7.29 13.60
N VAL A 61 -3.76 -7.25 12.40
CA VAL A 61 -4.95 -6.42 12.10
C VAL A 61 -6.20 -7.03 12.72
N VAL A 62 -6.30 -8.35 12.71
CA VAL A 62 -7.43 -9.07 13.36
C VAL A 62 -7.39 -8.77 14.86
N ASP A 63 -6.23 -8.96 15.50
CA ASP A 63 -6.04 -8.69 16.92
C ASP A 63 -6.37 -7.25 17.29
N LEU A 64 -5.93 -6.29 16.46
CA LEU A 64 -6.23 -4.87 16.65
C LEU A 64 -7.75 -4.60 16.59
N LEU A 65 -8.43 -5.12 15.58
CA LEU A 65 -9.85 -4.82 15.36
C LEU A 65 -10.79 -5.57 16.34
N THR A 66 -10.29 -6.65 16.95
CA THR A 66 -11.03 -7.45 17.96
C THR A 66 -10.59 -7.16 19.39
N ALA A 67 -9.62 -6.26 19.60
CA ALA A 67 -9.17 -5.89 20.94
C ALA A 67 -10.31 -5.27 21.76
N GLU A 68 -10.47 -5.75 22.99
CA GLU A 68 -11.48 -5.25 23.92
C GLU A 68 -10.92 -4.20 24.90
N ASP A 69 -9.60 -4.20 25.07
CA ASP A 69 -8.86 -3.29 25.93
C ASP A 69 -8.23 -2.13 25.14
N GLN A 70 -8.32 -0.91 25.69
CA GLN A 70 -7.85 0.29 25.01
C GLN A 70 -6.33 0.36 24.90
N ASP A 71 -5.61 -0.04 25.94
CA ASP A 71 -4.14 0.01 25.97
C ASP A 71 -3.57 -1.04 25.03
N GLN A 72 -4.16 -2.25 25.02
CA GLN A 72 -3.83 -3.29 24.07
C GLN A 72 -4.07 -2.84 22.63
N ALA A 73 -5.23 -2.28 22.34
CA ALA A 73 -5.56 -1.77 21.01
C ALA A 73 -4.60 -0.67 20.55
N TYR A 74 -4.22 0.24 21.45
CA TYR A 74 -3.26 1.30 21.14
C TYR A 74 -1.88 0.74 20.78
N GLU A 75 -1.39 -0.26 21.53
CA GLU A 75 -0.08 -0.89 21.25
C GLU A 75 -0.10 -1.66 19.91
N LEU A 76 -1.17 -2.41 19.62
CA LEU A 76 -1.36 -3.08 18.33
C LEU A 76 -1.44 -2.07 17.18
N GLY A 77 -2.16 -0.97 17.37
CA GLY A 77 -2.23 0.13 16.41
C GLY A 77 -0.88 0.78 16.14
N ARG A 78 -0.07 0.98 17.19
CA ARG A 78 1.32 1.48 17.05
C ARG A 78 2.17 0.56 16.17
N ARG A 79 2.04 -0.76 16.33
CA ARG A 79 2.74 -1.72 15.47
C ARG A 79 2.31 -1.59 14.01
N CYS A 80 1.02 -1.41 13.75
CA CYS A 80 0.52 -1.13 12.40
C CYS A 80 1.11 0.19 11.82
N ASP A 81 1.22 1.24 12.64
CA ASP A 81 1.80 2.53 12.22
C ASP A 81 3.30 2.41 11.91
N VAL A 82 4.05 1.62 12.69
CA VAL A 82 5.46 1.32 12.41
C VAL A 82 5.60 0.59 11.07
N LEU A 83 4.81 -0.46 10.82
CA LEU A 83 4.82 -1.17 9.56
C LEU A 83 4.43 -0.26 8.38
N ASN A 84 3.48 0.64 8.56
CA ASN A 84 3.11 1.59 7.51
C ASN A 84 4.25 2.58 7.18
N ARG A 85 5.04 3.00 8.17
CA ARG A 85 6.26 3.80 7.92
C ARG A 85 7.31 2.98 7.18
N GLN A 86 7.61 1.78 7.65
CA GLN A 86 8.56 0.87 6.99
C GLN A 86 8.16 0.58 5.54
N ARG A 87 6.87 0.35 5.28
CA ARG A 87 6.39 0.18 3.90
C ARG A 87 6.67 1.40 3.04
N ARG A 88 6.48 2.63 3.56
CA ARG A 88 6.80 3.85 2.81
C ARG A 88 8.29 3.94 2.51
N ASP A 89 9.13 3.73 3.52
CA ASP A 89 10.58 3.80 3.38
C ASP A 89 11.08 2.77 2.34
N LEU A 90 10.55 1.54 2.38
CA LEU A 90 10.84 0.51 1.38
C LEU A 90 10.41 0.93 -0.04
N CYS A 91 9.21 1.50 -0.19
CA CYS A 91 8.76 1.98 -1.49
C CYS A 91 9.66 3.09 -2.03
N ASP A 92 10.03 4.04 -1.19
CA ASP A 92 10.84 5.20 -1.58
C ASP A 92 12.28 4.78 -1.95
N ALA A 93 12.85 3.84 -1.20
CA ALA A 93 14.17 3.27 -1.50
C ALA A 93 14.17 2.50 -2.81
N ILE A 94 13.19 1.62 -3.04
CA ILE A 94 13.08 0.84 -4.28
C ILE A 94 12.81 1.74 -5.48
N GLU A 95 11.97 2.77 -5.33
CA GLU A 95 11.70 3.74 -6.39
C GLU A 95 12.97 4.51 -6.78
N ALA A 96 13.73 5.00 -5.79
CA ALA A 96 14.98 5.71 -6.04
C ALA A 96 16.01 4.82 -6.76
N GLU A 97 16.15 3.56 -6.34
CA GLU A 97 17.04 2.61 -7.00
C GLU A 97 16.57 2.28 -8.42
N ALA A 98 15.27 2.06 -8.62
CA ALA A 98 14.71 1.78 -9.95
C ALA A 98 14.94 2.95 -10.92
N ILE A 99 14.78 4.18 -10.45
CA ILE A 99 15.07 5.39 -11.24
C ILE A 99 16.56 5.46 -11.58
N ALA A 100 17.45 5.22 -10.62
CA ALA A 100 18.89 5.23 -10.84
C ALA A 100 19.33 4.17 -11.86
N LEU A 101 18.73 2.98 -11.83
CA LEU A 101 18.98 1.93 -12.82
C LEU A 101 18.57 2.36 -14.22
N LEU A 102 17.42 3.00 -14.38
CA LEU A 102 16.96 3.52 -15.66
C LEU A 102 17.82 4.69 -16.17
N ASP A 103 18.22 5.58 -15.29
CA ASP A 103 19.03 6.76 -15.64
C ASP A 103 20.49 6.38 -15.94
N SER A 104 20.98 5.23 -15.48
CA SER A 104 22.33 4.74 -15.74
C SER A 104 22.51 4.18 -17.17
N ASP A 105 21.42 3.82 -17.84
CA ASP A 105 21.44 3.37 -19.23
C ASP A 105 21.29 4.60 -20.17
N PRO A 106 22.30 4.90 -21.02
CA PRO A 106 22.22 6.00 -21.96
C PRO A 106 21.23 5.77 -23.11
N SER A 107 20.66 4.56 -23.21
CA SER A 107 19.66 4.23 -24.21
C SER A 107 18.33 4.97 -23.95
N PRO A 108 17.53 5.22 -24.98
CA PRO A 108 16.17 5.73 -24.78
C PRO A 108 15.36 4.81 -23.88
N LEU A 109 14.52 5.41 -23.02
CA LEU A 109 13.63 4.64 -22.13
C LEU A 109 12.84 3.59 -22.93
N PRO A 110 12.91 2.30 -22.53
CA PRO A 110 12.25 1.22 -23.27
C PRO A 110 10.72 1.40 -23.28
N PRO A 111 10.02 0.87 -24.28
CA PRO A 111 8.56 0.93 -24.33
C PRO A 111 7.88 0.17 -23.20
N PHE A 112 8.59 -0.76 -22.58
CA PHE A 112 8.18 -1.54 -21.41
C PHE A 112 9.35 -1.56 -20.41
N VAL A 113 9.12 -1.03 -19.20
CA VAL A 113 10.13 -1.01 -18.13
C VAL A 113 10.12 -2.37 -17.44
N LEU A 114 11.26 -3.07 -17.46
CA LEU A 114 11.44 -4.36 -16.79
C LEU A 114 12.67 -4.29 -15.89
N LEU A 115 12.47 -4.35 -14.58
CA LEU A 115 13.54 -4.32 -13.58
C LEU A 115 13.41 -5.49 -12.62
N ALA A 116 14.54 -6.11 -12.29
CA ALA A 116 14.60 -7.24 -11.38
C ALA A 116 15.73 -7.06 -10.36
N GLN A 117 15.41 -7.13 -9.09
CA GLN A 117 16.38 -7.12 -8.01
C GLN A 117 15.96 -8.10 -6.91
N SER A 118 16.85 -9.02 -6.57
CA SER A 118 16.54 -10.08 -5.58
C SER A 118 16.30 -9.54 -4.17
N HIS A 119 16.92 -8.40 -3.83
CA HIS A 119 16.82 -7.78 -2.51
C HIS A 119 15.59 -6.88 -2.33
N TRP A 120 14.84 -6.59 -3.38
CA TRP A 120 13.60 -5.84 -3.25
C TRP A 120 12.53 -6.64 -2.50
N HIS A 121 11.68 -5.93 -1.78
CA HIS A 121 10.61 -6.59 -1.04
C HIS A 121 9.37 -6.82 -1.94
N HIS A 122 9.04 -8.09 -2.21
CA HIS A 122 7.94 -8.46 -3.11
C HIS A 122 6.57 -7.86 -2.73
N GLY A 123 6.31 -7.60 -1.44
CA GLY A 123 5.05 -7.03 -0.96
C GLY A 123 4.82 -5.57 -1.38
N VAL A 124 5.87 -4.84 -1.81
CA VAL A 124 5.77 -3.41 -2.16
C VAL A 124 6.10 -3.08 -3.62
N ILE A 125 6.73 -3.97 -4.38
CA ILE A 125 7.10 -3.71 -5.78
C ILE A 125 5.91 -3.29 -6.66
N GLY A 126 4.69 -3.77 -6.36
CA GLY A 126 3.49 -3.38 -7.09
C GLY A 126 3.09 -1.91 -6.87
N ILE A 127 3.44 -1.32 -5.72
CA ILE A 127 3.25 0.10 -5.46
C ILE A 127 4.27 0.91 -6.27
N VAL A 128 5.52 0.48 -6.25
CA VAL A 128 6.60 1.14 -6.99
C VAL A 128 6.37 1.05 -8.50
N ALA A 129 5.94 -0.11 -9.01
CA ALA A 129 5.58 -0.25 -10.42
C ALA A 129 4.52 0.77 -10.85
N ALA A 130 3.49 1.01 -10.01
CA ALA A 130 2.48 2.02 -10.29
C ALA A 130 3.08 3.43 -10.34
N ARG A 131 3.98 3.78 -9.41
CA ARG A 131 4.67 5.08 -9.40
C ARG A 131 5.55 5.28 -10.65
N LEU A 132 6.24 4.22 -11.11
CA LEU A 132 7.01 4.28 -12.36
C LEU A 132 6.10 4.48 -13.58
N VAL A 133 4.93 3.84 -13.60
CA VAL A 133 3.93 4.07 -14.66
C VAL A 133 3.46 5.53 -14.67
N GLU A 134 3.14 6.09 -13.50
CA GLU A 134 2.74 7.50 -13.37
C GLU A 134 3.84 8.45 -13.86
N ARG A 135 5.10 8.16 -13.51
CA ARG A 135 6.27 8.98 -13.87
C ARG A 135 6.62 8.92 -15.36
N TYR A 136 6.67 7.71 -15.91
CA TYR A 136 7.23 7.48 -17.25
C TYR A 136 6.16 7.24 -18.32
N GLN A 137 4.90 7.08 -17.95
CA GLN A 137 3.78 6.77 -18.86
C GLN A 137 4.06 5.52 -19.73
N ARG A 138 4.74 4.54 -19.16
CA ARG A 138 5.10 3.26 -19.78
C ARG A 138 4.63 2.11 -18.88
N PRO A 139 4.25 0.96 -19.45
CA PRO A 139 4.07 -0.25 -18.66
C PRO A 139 5.35 -0.60 -17.91
N ALA A 140 5.21 -1.03 -16.66
CA ALA A 140 6.33 -1.37 -15.79
C ALA A 140 6.10 -2.71 -15.07
N ALA A 141 7.08 -3.58 -15.13
CA ALA A 141 7.17 -4.81 -14.36
C ALA A 141 8.39 -4.76 -13.44
N LEU A 142 8.16 -4.96 -12.14
CA LEU A 142 9.21 -5.10 -11.15
C LEU A 142 9.20 -6.53 -10.61
N LEU A 143 10.38 -7.12 -10.48
CA LEU A 143 10.56 -8.47 -9.96
C LEU A 143 11.41 -8.44 -8.70
N ALA A 144 11.03 -9.27 -7.72
CA ALA A 144 11.74 -9.44 -6.46
C ALA A 144 11.75 -10.92 -6.06
N ALA A 145 12.78 -11.36 -5.34
CA ALA A 145 12.80 -12.72 -4.81
C ALA A 145 11.67 -12.90 -3.77
N ASP A 146 11.06 -14.10 -3.76
CA ASP A 146 9.99 -14.41 -2.78
C ASP A 146 10.49 -15.24 -1.58
N GLY A 147 11.76 -15.60 -1.57
CA GLY A 147 12.38 -16.43 -0.54
C GLY A 147 12.39 -17.93 -0.84
N ASP A 148 11.56 -18.40 -1.78
CA ASP A 148 11.41 -19.81 -2.15
C ASP A 148 12.23 -20.18 -3.42
N GLY A 149 13.12 -19.29 -3.85
CA GLY A 149 13.95 -19.47 -5.04
C GLY A 149 13.29 -19.01 -6.34
N PHE A 150 12.13 -18.40 -6.25
CA PHE A 150 11.42 -17.81 -7.38
C PHE A 150 11.44 -16.28 -7.33
N MET A 151 11.14 -15.67 -8.46
CA MET A 151 10.92 -14.23 -8.57
C MET A 151 9.42 -13.96 -8.69
N ARG A 152 8.89 -13.08 -7.83
CA ARG A 152 7.54 -12.56 -7.98
C ARG A 152 7.58 -11.28 -8.79
N ALA A 153 6.71 -11.18 -9.79
CA ALA A 153 6.54 -9.99 -10.60
C ALA A 153 5.28 -9.22 -10.22
N SER A 154 5.37 -7.90 -10.29
CA SER A 154 4.21 -7.02 -10.27
C SER A 154 4.24 -6.14 -11.52
N VAL A 155 3.18 -6.22 -12.31
CA VAL A 155 3.04 -5.45 -13.55
C VAL A 155 1.97 -4.38 -13.37
N ARG A 156 2.27 -3.18 -13.85
CA ARG A 156 1.32 -2.06 -13.94
C ARG A 156 1.46 -1.42 -15.30
N ALA A 157 0.38 -0.81 -15.80
CA ALA A 157 0.38 -0.15 -17.10
C ALA A 157 -0.53 1.10 -17.08
N PRO A 158 -0.30 2.04 -18.00
CA PRO A 158 -1.22 3.15 -18.22
C PRO A 158 -2.61 2.66 -18.60
N GLU A 159 -3.62 3.51 -18.40
CA GLU A 159 -4.99 3.22 -18.80
C GLU A 159 -5.05 2.91 -20.30
N GLY A 160 -5.83 1.90 -20.66
CA GLY A 160 -5.99 1.43 -22.05
C GLY A 160 -4.96 0.41 -22.52
N PHE A 161 -3.96 0.07 -21.72
CA PHE A 161 -2.99 -1.00 -22.04
C PHE A 161 -3.47 -2.33 -21.45
N ALA A 162 -3.78 -3.31 -22.30
CA ALA A 162 -4.24 -4.64 -21.89
C ALA A 162 -3.05 -5.54 -21.48
N VAL A 163 -2.67 -5.47 -20.20
CA VAL A 163 -1.53 -6.23 -19.62
C VAL A 163 -1.73 -7.74 -19.78
N ASP A 164 -2.94 -8.22 -19.55
CA ASP A 164 -3.28 -9.65 -19.62
C ASP A 164 -3.15 -10.20 -21.04
N GLU A 165 -3.51 -9.42 -22.05
CA GLU A 165 -3.33 -9.80 -23.45
C GLU A 165 -1.85 -9.78 -23.84
N ALA A 166 -1.11 -8.74 -23.43
CA ALA A 166 0.32 -8.66 -23.70
C ALA A 166 1.09 -9.86 -23.13
N LEU A 167 0.78 -10.28 -21.90
CA LEU A 167 1.43 -11.42 -21.24
C LEU A 167 1.07 -12.79 -21.85
N LYS A 168 -0.10 -12.91 -22.54
CA LYS A 168 -0.45 -14.16 -23.24
C LYS A 168 0.37 -14.39 -24.52
N HIS A 169 0.99 -13.36 -25.05
CA HIS A 169 1.75 -13.41 -26.30
C HIS A 169 3.28 -13.39 -26.06
N CYS A 170 3.73 -13.48 -24.81
CA CYS A 170 5.12 -13.68 -24.41
C CYS A 170 5.40 -15.16 -24.14
#